data_622e921b0105395636f14415489a3091
#
_entry.id   622e921b0105395636f14415489a3091
#
_cell.length_a   1.000
_cell.length_b   1.000
_cell.length_c   1.000
_cell.angle_alpha   90.00
_cell.angle_beta   90.00
_cell.angle_gamma   90.00
#
_symmetry.space_group_name_H-M   'P 1'
#
loop_
_entity.id
_entity.type
_entity.pdbx_description
1 polymer ?
#
loop_
_entity_poly.entity_id
_entity_poly.type
_entity_poly.pdbx_seq_one_letter_code
_entity_poly.pdbx_strand_id
1 'polypeptide(L)'
;MATALATMTAPVRFDFQNNNVEVMTLDTLRRTHKENDIYGNPVKGIYHYEVIERMTDICKKYNLNYEVEEIFAAQNKNKAQPGVVVLPQVEEKYGENAVEAHVLRRVYATIRIKNWETDELTTTLVVAFHQDGIQAAIGPCVLVCHNQCILSPERSVSNYGKDKVTTEELFGRVDGWLSNFEEQMNEDRERIRRLKEKKISAVEMYAYIGLLTALRVSHDSSDKRFSSKVETYPLNQSQISVFTEDLLKLAEEKQTLTAWDVYNCATELYKPGKTDLPAMIPQNGALAEVLLSDRLN
;
A
#
# COMPACT_ATOMS: atom_id res chain seq x y z
N MET A 1 -20.39 33.61 -16.88
CA MET A 1 -19.61 33.57 -15.60
C MET A 1 -19.42 32.13 -15.21
N ALA A 2 -18.26 31.60 -15.53
CA ALA A 2 -17.91 30.21 -15.16
C ALA A 2 -17.27 30.25 -13.78
N THR A 3 -17.96 29.69 -12.80
CA THR A 3 -17.45 29.52 -11.45
C THR A 3 -16.40 28.40 -11.50
N ALA A 4 -15.14 28.76 -11.39
CA ALA A 4 -14.05 27.81 -11.22
C ALA A 4 -14.29 27.07 -9.90
N LEU A 5 -14.66 25.79 -9.98
CA LEU A 5 -14.55 24.86 -8.85
C LEU A 5 -13.04 24.70 -8.59
N ALA A 6 -12.57 25.35 -7.55
CA ALA A 6 -11.30 25.00 -6.94
C ALA A 6 -11.44 23.59 -6.39
N THR A 7 -10.92 22.61 -7.11
CA THR A 7 -10.72 21.25 -6.61
C THR A 7 -9.69 21.34 -5.48
N MET A 8 -10.17 21.53 -4.25
CA MET A 8 -9.36 21.24 -3.09
C MET A 8 -9.13 19.72 -3.11
N THR A 9 -7.95 19.30 -3.52
CA THR A 9 -7.47 17.95 -3.29
C THR A 9 -7.39 17.77 -1.78
N ALA A 10 -8.43 17.16 -1.20
CA ALA A 10 -8.39 16.79 0.20
C ALA A 10 -7.20 15.83 0.38
N PRO A 11 -6.40 16.00 1.44
CA PRO A 11 -5.33 15.04 1.76
C PRO A 11 -5.92 13.65 1.88
N VAL A 12 -5.16 12.64 1.45
CA VAL A 12 -5.52 11.22 1.59
C VAL A 12 -5.83 10.94 3.05
N ARG A 13 -7.08 10.99 3.44
CA ARG A 13 -7.51 10.59 4.77
C ARG A 13 -7.78 9.10 4.74
N PHE A 14 -6.79 8.33 5.13
CA PHE A 14 -7.04 6.94 5.52
C PHE A 14 -7.85 6.97 6.82
N ASP A 15 -9.05 6.41 6.77
CA ASP A 15 -9.90 6.30 7.95
C ASP A 15 -9.37 5.16 8.85
N PHE A 16 -8.38 5.49 9.66
CA PHE A 16 -7.86 4.57 10.66
C PHE A 16 -8.84 4.51 11.82
N GLN A 17 -9.70 3.52 11.82
CA GLN A 17 -10.61 3.25 12.95
C GLN A 17 -9.89 2.85 14.24
N ASN A 18 -8.56 2.79 14.24
CA ASN A 18 -7.75 2.47 15.41
C ASN A 18 -7.19 3.73 16.05
N ASN A 19 -7.60 4.01 17.28
CA ASN A 19 -7.12 5.11 18.14
C ASN A 19 -5.60 5.12 18.42
N ASN A 20 -4.82 4.26 17.75
CA ASN A 20 -3.38 4.10 17.96
C ASN A 20 -2.55 4.51 16.74
N VAL A 21 -3.16 5.11 15.73
CA VAL A 21 -2.47 5.61 14.54
C VAL A 21 -2.47 7.13 14.58
N GLU A 22 -1.31 7.71 14.39
CA GLU A 22 -1.11 9.15 14.31
C GLU A 22 -0.61 9.54 12.93
N VAL A 23 -1.07 10.70 12.46
CA VAL A 23 -0.58 11.34 11.25
C VAL A 23 0.61 12.21 11.63
N MET A 24 1.71 12.03 10.94
CA MET A 24 2.96 12.76 11.18
C MET A 24 3.44 13.47 9.92
N THR A 25 4.21 14.53 10.11
CA THR A 25 5.05 15.11 9.05
C THR A 25 6.44 14.48 9.08
N LEU A 26 7.19 14.62 7.99
CA LEU A 26 8.59 14.18 7.95
C LEU A 26 9.44 14.88 9.03
N ASP A 27 9.18 16.16 9.29
CA ASP A 27 9.87 16.91 10.35
C ASP A 27 9.53 16.40 11.75
N THR A 28 8.28 16.03 11.99
CA THR A 28 7.88 15.40 13.25
C THR A 28 8.59 14.05 13.40
N LEU A 29 8.64 13.26 12.34
CA LEU A 29 9.31 11.95 12.34
C LEU A 29 10.83 12.09 12.62
N ARG A 30 11.51 13.11 12.06
CA ARG A 30 12.92 13.41 12.37
C ARG A 30 13.15 13.73 13.85
N ARG A 31 12.25 14.52 14.46
CA ARG A 31 12.36 14.89 15.88
C ARG A 31 12.21 13.71 16.84
N THR A 32 11.62 12.61 16.38
CA THR A 32 11.48 11.39 17.17
C THR A 32 12.74 10.50 17.15
N HIS A 33 13.78 10.91 16.40
CA HIS A 33 15.04 10.20 16.31
C HIS A 33 15.75 10.16 17.66
N LYS A 34 16.21 8.98 18.06
CA LYS A 34 17.10 8.78 19.22
C LYS A 34 18.34 8.03 18.75
N GLU A 35 19.52 8.56 19.09
CA GLU A 35 20.81 7.94 18.74
C GLU A 35 21.07 6.67 19.54
N ASN A 36 20.53 6.62 20.76
CA ASN A 36 20.72 5.49 21.66
C ASN A 36 19.34 4.93 22.10
N ASP A 37 19.33 3.63 22.37
CA ASP A 37 18.20 2.95 23.01
C ASP A 37 18.08 3.33 24.50
N ILE A 38 17.07 2.79 25.18
CA ILE A 38 16.84 3.03 26.63
C ILE A 38 17.99 2.53 27.52
N TYR A 39 18.85 1.67 26.99
CA TYR A 39 20.03 1.14 27.72
C TYR A 39 21.30 1.90 27.38
N GLY A 40 21.22 2.98 26.59
CA GLY A 40 22.37 3.77 26.16
C GLY A 40 23.20 3.15 25.03
N ASN A 41 22.70 2.07 24.38
CA ASN A 41 23.38 1.48 23.24
C ASN A 41 22.98 2.21 21.95
N PRO A 42 23.93 2.38 21.00
CA PRO A 42 23.61 2.97 19.71
C PRO A 42 22.50 2.18 19.00
N VAL A 43 21.48 2.89 18.54
CA VAL A 43 20.43 2.31 17.70
C VAL A 43 21.04 1.83 16.39
N LYS A 44 20.76 0.57 16.04
CA LYS A 44 21.27 -0.05 14.81
C LYS A 44 20.22 -0.03 13.72
N GLY A 45 20.63 0.25 12.50
CA GLY A 45 19.79 0.23 11.32
C GLY A 45 19.54 1.62 10.76
N ILE A 46 18.68 1.68 9.75
CA ILE A 46 18.28 2.92 9.10
C ILE A 46 16.99 3.44 9.74
N TYR A 47 16.90 4.73 9.99
CA TYR A 47 15.72 5.35 10.58
C TYR A 47 14.60 5.54 9.55
N HIS A 48 13.36 5.60 10.03
CA HIS A 48 12.18 5.75 9.16
C HIS A 48 12.28 6.99 8.27
N TYR A 49 12.65 8.14 8.83
CA TYR A 49 12.77 9.38 8.07
C TYR A 49 13.90 9.32 7.03
N GLU A 50 15.03 8.67 7.34
CA GLU A 50 16.16 8.53 6.40
C GLU A 50 15.76 7.70 5.16
N VAL A 51 14.96 6.66 5.36
CA VAL A 51 14.44 5.88 4.22
C VAL A 51 13.55 6.73 3.33
N ILE A 52 12.63 7.52 3.93
CA ILE A 52 11.74 8.41 3.17
C ILE A 52 12.57 9.48 2.43
N GLU A 53 13.57 10.08 3.09
CA GLU A 53 14.48 11.04 2.46
C GLU A 53 15.25 10.43 1.30
N ARG A 54 15.80 9.25 1.48
CA ARG A 54 16.53 8.55 0.43
C ARG A 54 15.63 8.22 -0.77
N MET A 55 14.35 7.85 -0.53
CA MET A 55 13.37 7.70 -1.61
C MET A 55 13.09 9.01 -2.34
N THR A 56 12.97 10.12 -1.61
CA THR A 56 12.78 11.44 -2.24
C THR A 56 14.02 11.91 -2.99
N ASP A 57 15.22 11.56 -2.54
CA ASP A 57 16.46 11.88 -3.25
C ASP A 57 16.57 11.10 -4.57
N ILE A 58 16.08 9.87 -4.63
CA ILE A 58 15.96 9.13 -5.89
C ILE A 58 14.95 9.84 -6.82
N CYS A 59 13.81 10.32 -6.31
CA CYS A 59 12.88 11.13 -7.12
C CYS A 59 13.55 12.38 -7.69
N LYS A 60 14.32 13.11 -6.87
CA LYS A 60 15.09 14.29 -7.32
C LYS A 60 16.11 13.95 -8.40
N LYS A 61 16.83 12.83 -8.25
CA LYS A 61 17.83 12.34 -9.23
C LYS A 61 17.23 12.23 -10.64
N TYR A 62 15.97 11.84 -10.74
CA TYR A 62 15.26 11.71 -12.02
C TYR A 62 14.37 12.92 -12.37
N ASN A 63 14.53 14.05 -11.67
CA ASN A 63 13.75 15.27 -11.88
C ASN A 63 12.23 15.04 -11.80
N LEU A 64 11.79 14.14 -10.96
CA LEU A 64 10.37 13.87 -10.75
C LEU A 64 9.76 14.94 -9.83
N ASN A 65 8.59 15.44 -10.21
CA ASN A 65 7.79 16.32 -9.35
C ASN A 65 7.04 15.45 -8.33
N TYR A 66 7.43 15.52 -7.07
CA TYR A 66 6.90 14.68 -6.02
C TYR A 66 6.43 15.49 -4.80
N GLU A 67 5.60 14.85 -4.00
CA GLU A 67 5.15 15.35 -2.71
C GLU A 67 5.12 14.19 -1.71
N VAL A 68 5.73 14.38 -0.54
CA VAL A 68 5.55 13.45 0.58
C VAL A 68 4.21 13.79 1.22
N GLU A 69 3.26 12.86 1.13
CA GLU A 69 1.95 13.00 1.73
C GLU A 69 1.98 12.72 3.23
N GLU A 70 0.83 12.52 3.85
CA GLU A 70 0.73 12.19 5.27
C GLU A 70 1.46 10.87 5.58
N ILE A 71 2.23 10.88 6.66
CA ILE A 71 2.92 9.71 7.18
C ILE A 71 2.09 9.16 8.33
N PHE A 72 1.72 7.91 8.24
CA PHE A 72 0.93 7.22 9.26
C PHE A 72 1.84 6.39 10.15
N ALA A 73 1.77 6.62 11.45
CA ALA A 73 2.56 5.90 12.43
C ALA A 73 1.67 5.18 13.44
N ALA A 74 1.85 3.86 13.59
CA ALA A 74 1.13 3.05 14.56
C ALA A 74 2.00 2.76 15.78
N GLN A 75 1.44 2.98 16.96
CA GLN A 75 2.10 2.74 18.25
C GLN A 75 1.87 1.31 18.75
N ASN A 76 2.86 0.78 19.45
CA ASN A 76 2.66 -0.42 20.27
C ASN A 76 2.59 -0.05 21.75
N LYS A 77 1.49 -0.39 22.39
CA LYS A 77 1.27 -0.08 23.81
C LYS A 77 2.10 -0.96 24.78
N ASN A 78 2.71 -2.04 24.31
CA ASN A 78 3.07 -3.11 25.23
C ASN A 78 4.55 -3.47 25.37
N LYS A 79 5.48 -2.94 24.57
CA LYS A 79 6.92 -3.24 24.74
C LYS A 79 7.82 -2.23 24.05
N ALA A 80 8.72 -1.62 24.80
CA ALA A 80 9.91 -0.98 24.24
C ALA A 80 10.74 -2.03 23.49
N GLN A 81 11.07 -1.74 22.25
CA GLN A 81 12.06 -2.51 21.50
C GLN A 81 13.24 -1.60 21.18
N PRO A 82 14.49 -2.06 21.37
CA PRO A 82 15.67 -1.28 20.98
C PRO A 82 15.56 -0.81 19.53
N GLY A 83 15.89 0.43 19.26
CA GLY A 83 15.86 0.99 17.91
C GLY A 83 14.54 1.56 17.46
N VAL A 84 13.54 1.61 18.32
CA VAL A 84 12.23 2.14 17.96
C VAL A 84 12.04 3.56 18.50
N VAL A 85 11.44 4.38 17.67
CA VAL A 85 11.22 5.81 17.89
C VAL A 85 9.96 6.04 18.72
N VAL A 86 10.01 6.93 19.70
CA VAL A 86 8.86 7.32 20.52
C VAL A 86 8.19 8.54 19.93
N LEU A 87 6.87 8.54 19.88
CA LEU A 87 6.10 9.70 19.42
C LEU A 87 6.19 10.84 20.44
N PRO A 88 6.27 12.12 20.00
CA PRO A 88 6.38 13.27 20.85
C PRO A 88 5.28 13.35 21.94
N GLN A 89 4.04 13.03 21.59
CA GLN A 89 2.92 13.02 22.51
C GLN A 89 3.05 11.97 23.61
N VAL A 90 3.73 10.87 23.30
CA VAL A 90 4.03 9.82 24.28
C VAL A 90 5.16 10.26 25.20
N GLU A 91 6.18 10.92 24.65
CA GLU A 91 7.28 11.48 25.44
C GLU A 91 6.79 12.57 26.39
N GLU A 92 5.86 13.45 25.94
CA GLU A 92 5.21 14.45 26.77
C GLU A 92 4.42 13.82 27.92
N LYS A 93 3.69 12.72 27.65
CA LYS A 93 2.83 12.05 28.64
C LYS A 93 3.61 11.21 29.66
N TYR A 94 4.67 10.52 29.22
CA TYR A 94 5.35 9.51 30.02
C TYR A 94 6.78 9.89 30.39
N GLY A 95 7.31 11.01 29.87
CA GLY A 95 8.65 11.52 30.16
C GLY A 95 9.73 10.51 29.77
N GLU A 96 10.69 10.29 30.65
CA GLU A 96 11.79 9.35 30.42
C GLU A 96 11.37 7.88 30.22
N ASN A 97 10.18 7.52 30.70
CA ASN A 97 9.61 6.18 30.52
C ASN A 97 8.81 6.03 29.21
N ALA A 98 8.77 7.04 28.37
CA ALA A 98 8.00 7.03 27.14
C ALA A 98 8.40 5.88 26.21
N VAL A 99 9.69 5.54 26.16
CA VAL A 99 10.22 4.44 25.32
C VAL A 99 9.72 3.08 25.78
N GLU A 100 9.51 2.89 27.07
CA GLU A 100 8.97 1.63 27.62
C GLU A 100 7.46 1.51 27.38
N ALA A 101 6.76 2.63 27.35
CA ALA A 101 5.33 2.67 27.24
C ALA A 101 4.80 2.57 25.80
N HIS A 102 5.47 3.25 24.85
CA HIS A 102 4.95 3.39 23.49
C HIS A 102 6.06 3.48 22.44
N VAL A 103 6.03 2.56 21.50
CA VAL A 103 7.05 2.43 20.47
C VAL A 103 6.39 2.41 19.09
N LEU A 104 6.94 3.18 18.14
CA LEU A 104 6.52 3.11 16.75
C LEU A 104 6.80 1.70 16.20
N ARG A 105 5.75 0.96 15.89
CA ARG A 105 5.85 -0.37 15.31
C ARG A 105 5.82 -0.37 13.81
N ARG A 106 5.00 0.52 13.25
CA ARG A 106 4.73 0.58 11.83
C ARG A 106 4.65 2.02 11.41
N VAL A 107 5.35 2.34 10.36
CA VAL A 107 5.23 3.63 9.69
C VAL A 107 4.88 3.34 8.24
N TYR A 108 3.92 4.06 7.72
CA TYR A 108 3.52 4.02 6.32
C TYR A 108 3.62 5.42 5.74
N ALA A 109 4.35 5.55 4.65
CA ALA A 109 4.54 6.81 3.96
C ALA A 109 4.18 6.67 2.49
N THR A 110 3.53 7.68 1.94
CA THR A 110 3.19 7.79 0.53
C THR A 110 3.94 8.97 -0.07
N ILE A 111 4.66 8.73 -1.15
CA ILE A 111 5.29 9.75 -1.97
C ILE A 111 4.53 9.80 -3.30
N ARG A 112 3.76 10.86 -3.48
CA ARG A 112 2.98 11.11 -4.69
C ARG A 112 3.88 11.68 -5.78
N ILE A 113 3.85 11.09 -6.97
CA ILE A 113 4.61 11.55 -8.14
C ILE A 113 3.65 12.19 -9.14
N LYS A 114 3.78 13.50 -9.32
CA LYS A 114 2.83 14.33 -10.07
C LYS A 114 3.09 14.41 -11.57
N ASN A 115 4.21 13.89 -12.05
CA ASN A 115 4.61 14.01 -13.47
C ASN A 115 3.55 13.49 -14.46
N TRP A 116 2.77 12.51 -14.05
CA TRP A 116 1.80 11.79 -14.88
C TRP A 116 0.40 11.76 -14.27
N GLU A 117 0.11 12.74 -13.45
CA GLU A 117 -1.19 12.88 -12.83
C GLU A 117 -2.26 13.23 -13.87
N THR A 118 -3.42 12.59 -13.72
CA THR A 118 -4.65 12.90 -14.44
C THR A 118 -5.73 13.28 -13.43
N ASP A 119 -6.92 13.67 -13.89
CA ASP A 119 -8.06 13.96 -12.99
C ASP A 119 -8.48 12.76 -12.14
N GLU A 120 -8.13 11.55 -12.56
CA GLU A 120 -8.56 10.29 -11.91
C GLU A 120 -7.41 9.56 -11.21
N LEU A 121 -6.19 9.65 -11.74
CA LEU A 121 -5.06 8.82 -11.33
C LEU A 121 -3.82 9.66 -11.06
N THR A 122 -3.10 9.30 -10.00
CA THR A 122 -1.72 9.72 -9.77
C THR A 122 -0.83 8.49 -9.62
N THR A 123 0.48 8.67 -9.52
CA THR A 123 1.41 7.58 -9.18
C THR A 123 1.92 7.78 -7.77
N THR A 124 2.01 6.69 -7.02
CA THR A 124 2.53 6.72 -5.66
C THR A 124 3.64 5.69 -5.48
N LEU A 125 4.72 6.14 -4.85
CA LEU A 125 5.73 5.28 -4.25
C LEU A 125 5.37 5.16 -2.77
N VAL A 126 5.07 3.95 -2.32
CA VAL A 126 4.76 3.68 -0.92
C VAL A 126 5.93 3.02 -0.22
N VAL A 127 6.09 3.37 1.03
CA VAL A 127 7.09 2.79 1.93
C VAL A 127 6.39 2.36 3.21
N ALA A 128 6.48 1.09 3.52
CA ALA A 128 5.95 0.52 4.75
C ALA A 128 7.09 0.00 5.61
N PHE A 129 7.12 0.44 6.86
CA PHE A 129 8.01 -0.07 7.88
C PHE A 129 7.24 -1.05 8.75
N HIS A 130 7.81 -2.21 8.91
CA HIS A 130 7.32 -3.26 9.79
C HIS A 130 8.41 -3.60 10.83
N GLN A 131 8.03 -4.29 11.91
CA GLN A 131 9.00 -4.74 12.92
C GLN A 131 10.14 -5.58 12.33
N ASP A 132 9.89 -6.25 11.21
CA ASP A 132 10.84 -7.17 10.56
C ASP A 132 11.65 -6.47 9.46
N GLY A 133 11.26 -5.28 9.02
CA GLY A 133 11.98 -4.54 7.99
C GLY A 133 11.16 -3.52 7.21
N ILE A 134 11.59 -3.28 5.99
CA ILE A 134 11.06 -2.26 5.09
C ILE A 134 10.50 -2.94 3.85
N GLN A 135 9.37 -2.43 3.38
CA GLN A 135 8.78 -2.77 2.09
C GLN A 135 8.53 -1.50 1.29
N ALA A 136 8.82 -1.55 0.01
CA ALA A 136 8.50 -0.47 -0.92
C ALA A 136 7.73 -1.02 -2.12
N ALA A 137 6.84 -0.21 -2.67
CA ALA A 137 6.15 -0.51 -3.93
C ALA A 137 5.79 0.77 -4.66
N ILE A 138 5.67 0.69 -5.99
CA ILE A 138 5.24 1.80 -6.83
C ILE A 138 4.08 1.36 -7.72
N GLY A 139 3.12 2.25 -7.90
CA GLY A 139 1.97 2.00 -8.76
C GLY A 139 1.00 3.17 -8.82
N PRO A 140 -0.02 3.09 -9.69
CA PRO A 140 -1.07 4.10 -9.76
C PRO A 140 -1.89 4.15 -8.46
N CYS A 141 -2.44 5.32 -8.17
CA CYS A 141 -3.38 5.56 -7.08
C CYS A 141 -4.59 6.31 -7.63
N VAL A 142 -5.79 5.84 -7.30
CA VAL A 142 -7.04 6.50 -7.70
C VAL A 142 -7.30 7.70 -6.80
N LEU A 143 -7.34 8.90 -7.37
CA LEU A 143 -7.43 10.16 -6.62
C LEU A 143 -8.73 10.32 -5.83
N VAL A 144 -9.85 9.80 -6.33
CA VAL A 144 -11.16 9.97 -5.69
C VAL A 144 -11.32 9.10 -4.45
N CYS A 145 -10.89 7.85 -4.52
CA CYS A 145 -11.04 6.88 -3.41
C CYS A 145 -9.72 6.54 -2.72
N HIS A 146 -8.61 7.09 -3.22
CA HIS A 146 -7.25 6.85 -2.70
C HIS A 146 -6.85 5.36 -2.67
N ASN A 147 -7.41 4.58 -3.60
CA ASN A 147 -7.06 3.18 -3.75
C ASN A 147 -5.71 3.07 -4.44
N GLN A 148 -4.76 2.48 -3.76
CA GLN A 148 -3.49 2.16 -4.37
C GLN A 148 -3.60 0.90 -5.21
N CYS A 149 -3.17 1.01 -6.47
CA CYS A 149 -3.21 -0.04 -7.46
C CYS A 149 -1.80 -0.54 -7.73
N ILE A 150 -1.42 -1.70 -7.20
CA ILE A 150 -0.15 -2.34 -7.53
C ILE A 150 -0.46 -3.40 -8.58
N LEU A 151 -0.35 -3.00 -9.84
CA LEU A 151 -0.73 -3.83 -10.98
C LEU A 151 0.34 -4.85 -11.38
N SER A 152 1.54 -4.73 -10.83
CA SER A 152 2.69 -5.58 -11.12
C SER A 152 3.40 -6.01 -9.84
N PRO A 153 3.40 -7.30 -9.48
CA PRO A 153 4.10 -7.80 -8.28
C PRO A 153 5.61 -7.47 -8.27
N GLU A 154 6.24 -7.44 -9.45
CA GLU A 154 7.65 -7.08 -9.61
C GLU A 154 7.98 -5.63 -9.22
N ARG A 155 6.97 -4.77 -9.05
CA ARG A 155 7.10 -3.40 -8.56
C ARG A 155 6.91 -3.29 -7.05
N SER A 156 7.19 -4.35 -6.36
CA SER A 156 7.30 -4.40 -4.91
C SER A 156 8.60 -5.07 -4.49
N VAL A 157 9.14 -4.64 -3.36
CA VAL A 157 10.38 -5.18 -2.80
C VAL A 157 10.34 -5.08 -1.28
N SER A 158 10.91 -6.07 -0.60
CA SER A 158 11.06 -6.04 0.85
C SER A 158 12.44 -6.53 1.29
N ASN A 159 12.92 -6.03 2.42
CA ASN A 159 14.16 -6.54 3.04
C ASN A 159 13.90 -7.57 4.15
N TYR A 160 12.69 -8.10 4.21
CA TYR A 160 12.28 -9.17 5.13
C TYR A 160 11.45 -10.24 4.40
N GLY A 161 11.19 -11.34 5.07
CA GLY A 161 10.43 -12.46 4.49
C GLY A 161 11.28 -13.43 3.68
N LYS A 162 10.62 -14.24 2.83
CA LYS A 162 11.24 -15.33 2.07
C LYS A 162 12.16 -14.81 0.96
N ASP A 163 11.69 -13.79 0.22
CA ASP A 163 12.38 -13.22 -0.94
C ASP A 163 13.03 -11.87 -0.60
N LYS A 164 13.55 -11.78 0.61
CA LYS A 164 14.17 -10.56 1.13
C LYS A 164 15.43 -10.18 0.37
N VAL A 165 15.60 -8.89 0.16
CA VAL A 165 16.82 -8.26 -0.35
C VAL A 165 17.52 -7.49 0.77
N THR A 166 18.74 -7.05 0.54
CA THR A 166 19.40 -6.09 1.43
C THR A 166 18.73 -4.71 1.33
N THR A 167 18.94 -3.86 2.33
CA THR A 167 18.43 -2.48 2.29
C THR A 167 18.98 -1.70 1.09
N GLU A 168 20.23 -1.92 0.73
CA GLU A 168 20.84 -1.28 -0.45
C GLU A 168 20.24 -1.78 -1.76
N GLU A 169 19.99 -3.09 -1.88
CA GLU A 169 19.29 -3.65 -3.04
C GLU A 169 17.84 -3.15 -3.14
N LEU A 170 17.16 -2.92 -2.00
CA LEU A 170 15.83 -2.32 -1.98
C LEU A 170 15.86 -0.92 -2.62
N PHE A 171 16.79 -0.07 -2.21
CA PHE A 171 16.95 1.25 -2.82
C PHE A 171 17.37 1.16 -4.30
N GLY A 172 18.23 0.19 -4.65
CA GLY A 172 18.61 -0.07 -6.04
C GLY A 172 17.43 -0.45 -6.92
N ARG A 173 16.47 -1.23 -6.40
CA ARG A 173 15.24 -1.56 -7.13
C ARG A 173 14.33 -0.35 -7.30
N VAL A 174 14.16 0.47 -6.26
CA VAL A 174 13.41 1.72 -6.36
C VAL A 174 14.06 2.69 -7.37
N ASP A 175 15.39 2.80 -7.35
CA ASP A 175 16.13 3.58 -8.35
C ASP A 175 15.88 3.06 -9.77
N GLY A 176 15.90 1.75 -9.97
CA GLY A 176 15.56 1.10 -11.24
C GLY A 176 14.13 1.39 -11.71
N TRP A 177 13.14 1.38 -10.82
CA TRP A 177 11.77 1.72 -11.17
C TRP A 177 11.65 3.19 -11.60
N LEU A 178 12.27 4.10 -10.85
CA LEU A 178 12.18 5.52 -11.15
C LEU A 178 13.02 5.94 -12.36
N SER A 179 14.07 5.18 -12.70
CA SER A 179 14.83 5.39 -13.95
C SER A 179 14.02 5.05 -15.21
N ASN A 180 13.08 4.11 -15.12
CA ASN A 180 12.21 3.68 -16.20
C ASN A 180 10.75 4.11 -15.98
N PHE A 181 10.56 5.23 -15.28
CA PHE A 181 9.26 5.69 -14.81
C PHE A 181 8.21 5.84 -15.93
N GLU A 182 8.57 6.45 -17.05
CA GLU A 182 7.65 6.67 -18.18
C GLU A 182 7.13 5.36 -18.78
N GLU A 183 8.02 4.40 -19.01
CA GLU A 183 7.68 3.10 -19.58
C GLU A 183 6.72 2.35 -18.65
N GLN A 184 7.03 2.33 -17.36
CA GLN A 184 6.21 1.67 -16.36
C GLN A 184 4.82 2.30 -16.23
N MET A 185 4.72 3.61 -16.31
CA MET A 185 3.44 4.29 -16.27
C MET A 185 2.59 4.03 -17.51
N ASN A 186 3.22 3.90 -18.68
CA ASN A 186 2.50 3.52 -19.89
C ASN A 186 1.94 2.10 -19.81
N GLU A 187 2.71 1.15 -19.25
CA GLU A 187 2.22 -0.21 -18.99
C GLU A 187 1.04 -0.23 -18.03
N ASP A 188 1.08 0.54 -16.93
CA ASP A 188 0.00 0.61 -15.97
C ASP A 188 -1.27 1.22 -16.57
N ARG A 189 -1.10 2.27 -17.39
CA ARG A 189 -2.23 2.86 -18.14
C ARG A 189 -2.89 1.86 -19.07
N GLU A 190 -2.08 1.06 -19.76
CA GLU A 190 -2.61 0.02 -20.65
C GLU A 190 -3.33 -1.07 -19.86
N ARG A 191 -2.81 -1.50 -18.71
CA ARG A 191 -3.49 -2.45 -17.83
C ARG A 191 -4.82 -1.90 -17.31
N ILE A 192 -4.82 -0.65 -16.85
CA ILE A 192 -6.06 0.03 -16.40
C ILE A 192 -7.05 0.16 -17.56
N ARG A 193 -6.59 0.53 -18.76
CA ARG A 193 -7.44 0.61 -19.95
C ARG A 193 -8.12 -0.74 -20.22
N ARG A 194 -7.35 -1.83 -20.21
CA ARG A 194 -7.89 -3.20 -20.39
C ARG A 194 -8.92 -3.57 -19.31
N LEU A 195 -8.66 -3.22 -18.03
CA LEU A 195 -9.63 -3.44 -16.96
C LEU A 195 -10.91 -2.64 -17.16
N LYS A 196 -10.83 -1.38 -17.63
CA LYS A 196 -11.99 -0.52 -17.92
C LYS A 196 -12.80 -1.00 -19.13
N GLU A 197 -12.15 -1.54 -20.13
CA GLU A 197 -12.81 -2.05 -21.35
C GLU A 197 -13.45 -3.43 -21.16
N LYS A 198 -12.93 -4.24 -20.24
CA LYS A 198 -13.46 -5.60 -19.97
C LYS A 198 -14.77 -5.49 -19.19
N LYS A 199 -15.87 -5.67 -19.91
CA LYS A 199 -17.22 -5.74 -19.29
C LYS A 199 -17.39 -7.05 -18.54
N ILE A 200 -18.09 -7.00 -17.43
CA ILE A 200 -18.35 -8.13 -16.54
C ILE A 200 -19.85 -8.39 -16.51
N SER A 201 -20.25 -9.54 -17.00
CA SER A 201 -21.64 -10.02 -16.90
C SER A 201 -21.96 -10.48 -15.46
N ALA A 202 -23.25 -10.64 -15.14
CA ALA A 202 -23.66 -11.17 -13.84
C ALA A 202 -23.08 -12.57 -13.58
N VAL A 203 -22.98 -13.42 -14.60
CA VAL A 203 -22.39 -14.77 -14.48
C VAL A 203 -20.91 -14.68 -14.17
N GLU A 204 -20.16 -13.83 -14.86
CA GLU A 204 -18.72 -13.61 -14.61
C GLU A 204 -18.49 -12.99 -13.23
N MET A 205 -19.34 -12.08 -12.77
CA MET A 205 -19.27 -11.52 -11.43
C MET A 205 -19.31 -12.62 -10.36
N TYR A 206 -20.29 -13.52 -10.43
CA TYR A 206 -20.38 -14.66 -9.51
C TYR A 206 -19.21 -15.63 -9.68
N ALA A 207 -18.72 -15.82 -10.91
CA ALA A 207 -17.54 -16.65 -11.18
C ALA A 207 -16.28 -16.05 -10.54
N TYR A 208 -16.09 -14.73 -10.57
CA TYR A 208 -14.98 -14.06 -9.86
C TYR A 208 -15.08 -14.24 -8.35
N ILE A 209 -16.24 -14.07 -7.73
CA ILE A 209 -16.46 -14.32 -6.30
C ILE A 209 -16.09 -15.77 -5.96
N GLY A 210 -16.56 -16.72 -6.76
CA GLY A 210 -16.22 -18.14 -6.59
C GLY A 210 -14.74 -18.42 -6.75
N LEU A 211 -14.08 -17.82 -7.75
CA LEU A 211 -12.65 -17.98 -7.99
C LEU A 211 -11.83 -17.41 -6.84
N LEU A 212 -12.12 -16.21 -6.35
CA LEU A 212 -11.42 -15.59 -5.22
C LEU A 212 -11.56 -16.44 -3.95
N THR A 213 -12.76 -16.99 -3.72
CA THR A 213 -13.01 -17.93 -2.62
C THR A 213 -12.19 -19.22 -2.78
N ALA A 214 -12.18 -19.80 -3.98
CA ALA A 214 -11.42 -21.02 -4.26
C ALA A 214 -9.91 -20.80 -4.09
N LEU A 215 -9.38 -19.67 -4.54
CA LEU A 215 -7.97 -19.29 -4.35
C LEU A 215 -7.60 -19.19 -2.87
N ARG A 216 -8.47 -18.62 -2.05
CA ARG A 216 -8.26 -18.53 -0.60
C ARG A 216 -8.25 -19.92 0.06
N VAL A 217 -9.20 -20.78 -0.27
CA VAL A 217 -9.31 -22.13 0.28
C VAL A 217 -8.15 -23.02 -0.20
N SER A 218 -7.78 -22.93 -1.47
CA SER A 218 -6.69 -23.75 -2.04
C SER A 218 -5.30 -23.36 -1.53
N HIS A 219 -5.11 -22.10 -1.13
CA HIS A 219 -3.84 -21.65 -0.55
C HIS A 219 -3.53 -22.36 0.79
N ASP A 220 -4.56 -22.62 1.58
CA ASP A 220 -4.42 -23.34 2.85
C ASP A 220 -4.51 -24.87 2.68
N SER A 221 -4.85 -25.34 1.50
CA SER A 221 -5.04 -26.77 1.22
C SER A 221 -3.76 -27.41 0.69
N SER A 222 -3.46 -28.60 1.18
CA SER A 222 -2.43 -29.48 0.60
C SER A 222 -2.85 -30.08 -0.76
N ASP A 223 -4.08 -29.83 -1.20
CA ASP A 223 -4.64 -30.38 -2.44
C ASP A 223 -4.17 -29.57 -3.66
N LYS A 224 -3.18 -30.09 -4.35
CA LYS A 224 -2.57 -29.50 -5.54
C LYS A 224 -3.49 -29.44 -6.78
N ARG A 225 -4.69 -30.03 -6.76
CA ARG A 225 -5.64 -29.97 -7.90
C ARG A 225 -6.11 -28.55 -8.17
N PHE A 226 -6.08 -27.70 -7.15
CA PHE A 226 -6.43 -26.30 -7.23
C PHE A 226 -5.20 -25.38 -7.21
N SER A 227 -3.98 -25.92 -7.41
CA SER A 227 -2.78 -25.09 -7.41
C SER A 227 -2.93 -24.00 -8.48
N SER A 228 -3.21 -22.81 -8.04
CA SER A 228 -3.22 -21.64 -8.88
C SER A 228 -1.77 -21.23 -9.14
N LYS A 229 -1.50 -20.64 -10.30
CA LYS A 229 -0.21 -19.97 -10.56
C LYS A 229 -0.02 -18.73 -9.67
N VAL A 230 -1.07 -18.33 -8.93
CA VAL A 230 -1.07 -17.19 -8.02
C VAL A 230 -0.48 -17.65 -6.70
N GLU A 231 0.68 -17.15 -6.34
CA GLU A 231 1.40 -17.49 -5.10
C GLU A 231 0.71 -16.93 -3.84
N THR A 232 -0.16 -15.94 -4.00
CA THR A 232 -0.88 -15.25 -2.92
C THR A 232 -2.37 -15.22 -3.23
N TYR A 233 -3.22 -15.45 -2.22
CA TYR A 233 -4.66 -15.24 -2.37
C TYR A 233 -4.99 -13.73 -2.35
N PRO A 234 -5.80 -13.21 -3.31
CA PRO A 234 -6.12 -11.78 -3.35
C PRO A 234 -6.88 -11.28 -2.13
N LEU A 235 -7.85 -12.04 -1.62
CA LEU A 235 -8.70 -11.66 -0.49
C LEU A 235 -8.69 -12.75 0.59
N ASN A 236 -8.64 -12.36 1.86
CA ASN A 236 -8.87 -13.28 2.98
C ASN A 236 -10.37 -13.55 3.18
N GLN A 237 -10.72 -14.48 4.07
CA GLN A 237 -12.10 -14.92 4.26
C GLN A 237 -13.06 -13.79 4.66
N SER A 238 -12.64 -12.90 5.56
CA SER A 238 -13.48 -11.76 5.99
C SER A 238 -13.62 -10.72 4.89
N GLN A 239 -12.56 -10.48 4.12
CA GLN A 239 -12.58 -9.59 2.98
C GLN A 239 -13.49 -10.08 1.86
N ILE A 240 -13.54 -11.39 1.57
CA ILE A 240 -14.43 -11.97 0.56
C ILE A 240 -15.90 -11.67 0.89
N SER A 241 -16.30 -11.76 2.16
CA SER A 241 -17.68 -11.44 2.55
C SER A 241 -18.03 -9.98 2.26
N VAL A 242 -17.19 -9.06 2.73
CA VAL A 242 -17.40 -7.62 2.52
C VAL A 242 -17.34 -7.27 1.03
N PHE A 243 -16.36 -7.80 0.30
CA PHE A 243 -16.24 -7.62 -1.14
C PHE A 243 -17.50 -8.07 -1.89
N THR A 244 -18.05 -9.23 -1.51
CA THR A 244 -19.26 -9.76 -2.14
C THR A 244 -20.46 -8.83 -1.94
N GLU A 245 -20.66 -8.34 -0.71
CA GLU A 245 -21.75 -7.41 -0.40
C GLU A 245 -21.60 -6.08 -1.16
N ASP A 246 -20.40 -5.52 -1.18
CA ASP A 246 -20.15 -4.23 -1.84
C ASP A 246 -20.23 -4.35 -3.37
N LEU A 247 -19.76 -5.47 -3.93
CA LEU A 247 -19.84 -5.73 -5.36
C LEU A 247 -21.30 -5.93 -5.83
N LEU A 248 -22.13 -6.61 -5.04
CA LEU A 248 -23.56 -6.77 -5.34
C LEU A 248 -24.29 -5.43 -5.30
N LYS A 249 -24.04 -4.58 -4.30
CA LYS A 249 -24.61 -3.22 -4.26
C LYS A 249 -24.19 -2.40 -5.48
N LEU A 250 -22.90 -2.46 -5.84
CA LEU A 250 -22.39 -1.77 -7.01
C LEU A 250 -23.05 -2.26 -8.31
N ALA A 251 -23.36 -3.56 -8.41
CA ALA A 251 -24.05 -4.15 -9.55
C ALA A 251 -25.51 -3.72 -9.64
N GLU A 252 -26.18 -3.42 -8.52
CA GLU A 252 -27.53 -2.86 -8.50
C GLU A 252 -27.53 -1.38 -8.95
N GLU A 253 -26.50 -0.63 -8.63
CA GLU A 253 -26.35 0.79 -8.98
C GLU A 253 -25.92 1.01 -10.43
N LYS A 254 -25.10 0.11 -10.98
CA LYS A 254 -24.52 0.21 -12.33
C LYS A 254 -25.19 -0.75 -13.31
N GLN A 255 -25.61 -0.25 -14.46
CA GLN A 255 -26.15 -1.09 -15.53
C GLN A 255 -25.13 -2.07 -16.12
N THR A 256 -23.87 -1.73 -16.07
CA THR A 256 -22.77 -2.54 -16.60
C THR A 256 -21.55 -2.39 -15.69
N LEU A 257 -21.04 -3.49 -15.17
CA LEU A 257 -19.79 -3.55 -14.46
C LEU A 257 -18.62 -3.74 -15.42
N THR A 258 -17.47 -3.22 -15.04
CA THR A 258 -16.19 -3.48 -15.69
C THR A 258 -15.25 -4.23 -14.74
N ALA A 259 -14.19 -4.85 -15.26
CA ALA A 259 -13.17 -5.43 -14.41
C ALA A 259 -12.47 -4.37 -13.53
N TRP A 260 -12.44 -3.11 -13.98
CA TRP A 260 -11.97 -1.99 -13.17
C TRP A 260 -12.86 -1.70 -11.95
N ASP A 261 -14.16 -1.81 -12.09
CA ASP A 261 -15.10 -1.67 -10.98
C ASP A 261 -14.89 -2.78 -9.94
N VAL A 262 -14.72 -4.02 -10.39
CA VAL A 262 -14.43 -5.17 -9.54
C VAL A 262 -13.09 -4.99 -8.81
N TYR A 263 -12.06 -4.52 -9.53
CA TYR A 263 -10.75 -4.23 -8.98
C TYR A 263 -10.82 -3.15 -7.89
N ASN A 264 -11.48 -2.02 -8.17
CA ASN A 264 -11.61 -0.93 -7.21
C ASN A 264 -12.42 -1.33 -5.96
N CYS A 265 -13.48 -2.11 -6.14
CA CYS A 265 -14.26 -2.63 -5.02
C CYS A 265 -13.38 -3.49 -4.07
N ALA A 266 -12.51 -4.33 -4.62
CA ALA A 266 -11.62 -5.15 -3.82
C ALA A 266 -10.45 -4.33 -3.20
N THR A 267 -9.88 -3.37 -3.92
CA THR A 267 -8.77 -2.54 -3.42
C THR A 267 -9.18 -1.60 -2.29
N GLU A 268 -10.46 -1.29 -2.16
CA GLU A 268 -11.00 -0.59 -0.98
C GLU A 268 -10.71 -1.33 0.33
N LEU A 269 -10.61 -2.67 0.27
CA LEU A 269 -10.32 -3.52 1.42
C LEU A 269 -8.82 -3.59 1.76
N TYR A 270 -7.96 -3.10 0.85
CA TYR A 270 -6.50 -3.06 1.05
C TYR A 270 -6.01 -1.77 1.69
N LYS A 271 -6.89 -0.83 1.96
CA LYS A 271 -6.51 0.44 2.60
C LYS A 271 -5.81 0.20 3.93
N PRO A 272 -4.81 1.02 4.26
CA PRO A 272 -4.19 1.01 5.58
C PRO A 272 -5.24 1.09 6.69
N GLY A 273 -5.12 0.22 7.70
CA GLY A 273 -6.11 0.08 8.77
C GLY A 273 -7.16 -1.01 8.55
N LYS A 274 -7.48 -1.36 7.28
CA LYS A 274 -8.35 -2.51 6.95
C LYS A 274 -7.54 -3.79 6.69
N THR A 275 -6.32 -3.65 6.18
CA THR A 275 -5.42 -4.77 5.88
C THR A 275 -4.02 -4.50 6.44
N ASP A 276 -3.33 -5.56 6.84
CA ASP A 276 -1.93 -5.48 7.23
C ASP A 276 -1.08 -5.11 6.00
N LEU A 277 -0.29 -4.04 6.11
CA LEU A 277 0.47 -3.46 5.00
C LEU A 277 1.35 -4.47 4.24
N PRO A 278 2.08 -5.38 4.91
CA PRO A 278 2.86 -6.40 4.22
C PRO A 278 2.03 -7.33 3.33
N ALA A 279 0.76 -7.58 3.68
CA ALA A 279 -0.13 -8.40 2.89
C ALA A 279 -0.80 -7.63 1.74
N MET A 280 -0.97 -6.32 1.89
CA MET A 280 -1.67 -5.47 0.93
C MET A 280 -1.04 -5.51 -0.47
N ILE A 281 0.28 -5.39 -0.54
CA ILE A 281 1.03 -5.29 -1.79
C ILE A 281 0.90 -6.57 -2.63
N PRO A 282 1.26 -7.77 -2.11
CA PRO A 282 1.12 -9.00 -2.87
C PRO A 282 -0.34 -9.35 -3.19
N GLN A 283 -1.29 -9.06 -2.29
CA GLN A 283 -2.73 -9.28 -2.54
C GLN A 283 -3.24 -8.42 -3.71
N ASN A 284 -2.82 -7.18 -3.79
CA ASN A 284 -3.19 -6.24 -4.84
C ASN A 284 -2.69 -6.72 -6.22
N GLY A 285 -1.43 -7.14 -6.32
CA GLY A 285 -0.86 -7.72 -7.53
C GLY A 285 -1.57 -9.02 -7.97
N ALA A 286 -1.85 -9.92 -7.01
CA ALA A 286 -2.57 -11.16 -7.28
C ALA A 286 -4.00 -10.91 -7.80
N LEU A 287 -4.68 -9.88 -7.30
CA LEU A 287 -6.00 -9.48 -7.79
C LEU A 287 -5.94 -9.01 -9.25
N ALA A 288 -4.99 -8.16 -9.59
CA ALA A 288 -4.80 -7.67 -10.95
C ALA A 288 -4.56 -8.83 -11.94
N GLU A 289 -3.73 -9.80 -11.57
CA GLU A 289 -3.48 -11.00 -12.36
C GLU A 289 -4.76 -11.82 -12.59
N VAL A 290 -5.58 -12.02 -11.56
CA VAL A 290 -6.84 -12.75 -11.66
C VAL A 290 -7.80 -12.07 -12.63
N LEU A 291 -7.95 -10.75 -12.55
CA LEU A 291 -8.90 -9.99 -13.37
C LEU A 291 -8.42 -9.81 -14.82
N LEU A 292 -7.11 -9.73 -15.06
CA LEU A 292 -6.52 -9.62 -16.39
C LEU A 292 -6.32 -10.97 -17.07
N SER A 293 -6.39 -12.08 -16.32
CA SER A 293 -6.25 -13.42 -16.88
C SER A 293 -7.54 -13.87 -17.62
N ASP A 294 -7.36 -14.76 -18.60
CA ASP A 294 -8.48 -15.40 -19.31
C ASP A 294 -9.02 -16.64 -18.57
N ARG A 295 -8.85 -16.71 -17.24
CA ARG A 295 -9.22 -17.89 -16.43
C ARG A 295 -10.70 -18.20 -16.38
N LEU A 296 -11.54 -17.24 -16.76
CA LEU A 296 -13.00 -17.39 -16.79
C LEU A 296 -13.56 -17.51 -18.21
N ASN A 297 -12.70 -17.53 -19.25
CA ASN A 297 -13.07 -17.75 -20.64
C ASN A 297 -12.97 -19.22 -21.02
#